data_42f00a5a9bf3495273ffa964e571a44d
#
_entry.id   42f00a5a9bf3495273ffa964e571a44d
#
_cell.length_a   1.000
_cell.length_b   1.000
_cell.length_c   1.000
_cell.angle_alpha   90.00
_cell.angle_beta   90.00
_cell.angle_gamma   90.00
#
_symmetry.space_group_name_H-M   'P 1'
#
loop_
_entity.id
_entity.type
_entity.pdbx_description
1 polymer ?
#
loop_
_entity_poly.entity_id
_entity_poly.type
_entity_poly.pdbx_seq_one_letter_code
_entity_poly.pdbx_strand_id
1 'polypeptide(L)'
;MKTKALLFLILTLPLFSNSQVLWDDFEQTRVGYYDFVHGGMTTRFPNPDLSSTVNNSNLCAQYVRNPGELWDVLVIIANGSINDVSDYVSGSKTMSIDVFSPASGIPIQITLEDSSIAGATNYPDGRHSIYLGVTTLSNEWETIELTFDSRPDVNMSDDGLTSVILLFNGNTNTNDTYYFDNLYGPEFSNQCDGQVLNPAVNLSDWDCNWNLGICPSGTPCTSFDYVSGWLNQGYNPDNSTINNSKYSGEYTRNPDANGEDVLVSYFSEGALDLSVNKYFNFKVYGPPRPIYVSFQDDNNNEIYAYNSALSSNNQWQQFSVDLSSVASQSITRFVMFIDQGVVNWDLYFLDDFNLSSTPLLINEINESNLISVFPQPAKNSLNIKVNLNNNEINTLDIYNSQGKILLSNVLNKNSENINLDVSQFKSGIYFIKVHSKNNLYTKKVQIIR
;
A
#
# COMPACT_ATOMS: atom_id res chain seq x y z
N MET A 1 53.15 -44.82 34.71
CA MET A 1 52.18 -43.73 34.49
C MET A 1 51.45 -44.04 33.20
N LYS A 2 50.12 -44.37 33.24
CA LYS A 2 49.32 -44.64 32.08
C LYS A 2 48.46 -43.39 31.84
N THR A 3 48.72 -42.62 30.77
CA THR A 3 48.01 -41.46 30.39
C THR A 3 46.70 -41.91 29.74
N LYS A 4 45.54 -41.62 30.33
CA LYS A 4 44.21 -41.80 29.72
C LYS A 4 43.97 -40.64 28.82
N ALA A 5 43.87 -40.86 27.49
CA ALA A 5 43.36 -39.89 26.55
C ALA A 5 41.83 -39.84 26.68
N LEU A 6 41.31 -38.68 27.03
CA LEU A 6 39.87 -38.38 27.07
C LEU A 6 39.45 -37.95 25.66
N LEU A 7 38.71 -38.80 24.96
CA LEU A 7 38.15 -38.50 23.63
C LEU A 7 36.88 -37.63 23.83
N PHE A 8 36.99 -36.34 23.54
CA PHE A 8 35.81 -35.45 23.47
C PHE A 8 35.09 -35.71 22.14
N LEU A 9 33.96 -36.39 22.21
CA LEU A 9 33.05 -36.51 21.10
C LEU A 9 32.28 -35.18 20.99
N ILE A 10 32.68 -34.28 20.08
CA ILE A 10 31.91 -33.08 19.74
C ILE A 10 30.73 -33.57 18.90
N LEU A 11 29.57 -33.67 19.51
CA LEU A 11 28.29 -33.80 18.79
C LEU A 11 28.02 -32.45 18.12
N THR A 12 28.37 -32.32 16.85
CA THR A 12 27.85 -31.22 16.02
C THR A 12 26.38 -31.52 15.71
N LEU A 13 25.50 -30.97 16.53
CA LEU A 13 24.09 -30.82 16.11
C LEU A 13 24.08 -29.94 14.86
N PRO A 14 23.48 -30.39 13.75
CA PRO A 14 23.27 -29.49 12.65
C PRO A 14 22.35 -28.36 13.14
N LEU A 15 22.90 -27.14 13.19
CA LEU A 15 22.10 -25.95 13.28
C LEU A 15 21.35 -25.83 11.93
N PHE A 16 20.20 -26.45 11.85
CA PHE A 16 19.24 -26.12 10.78
C PHE A 16 18.80 -24.69 11.08
N SER A 17 19.36 -23.74 10.35
CA SER A 17 18.83 -22.41 10.23
C SER A 17 17.51 -22.54 9.46
N ASN A 18 16.41 -22.77 10.17
CA ASN A 18 15.08 -22.65 9.61
C ASN A 18 14.84 -21.15 9.39
N SER A 19 15.18 -20.64 8.22
CA SER A 19 14.74 -19.30 7.86
C SER A 19 13.29 -19.38 7.37
N GLN A 20 12.36 -19.50 8.29
CA GLN A 20 10.98 -19.13 8.09
C GLN A 20 10.91 -17.60 8.01
N VAL A 21 10.05 -17.08 7.17
CA VAL A 21 9.78 -15.64 7.09
C VAL A 21 8.49 -15.35 7.84
N LEU A 22 8.52 -14.33 8.69
CA LEU A 22 7.33 -13.84 9.37
C LEU A 22 6.39 -13.18 8.35
N TRP A 23 5.17 -13.70 8.24
CA TRP A 23 4.15 -13.16 7.32
C TRP A 23 3.28 -12.10 7.99
N ASP A 24 2.90 -12.33 9.25
CA ASP A 24 2.04 -11.41 9.99
C ASP A 24 2.28 -11.57 11.50
N ASP A 25 2.49 -10.46 12.22
CA ASP A 25 2.52 -10.35 13.67
C ASP A 25 1.44 -9.40 14.20
N PHE A 26 0.56 -8.91 13.34
CA PHE A 26 -0.51 -7.96 13.63
C PHE A 26 -0.07 -6.65 14.30
N GLU A 27 1.23 -6.39 14.39
CA GLU A 27 1.82 -5.18 14.96
C GLU A 27 2.67 -4.42 13.96
N GLN A 28 3.69 -5.06 13.38
CA GLN A 28 4.69 -4.40 12.55
C GLN A 28 4.92 -5.06 11.20
N THR A 29 4.75 -6.37 11.10
CA THR A 29 5.07 -7.14 9.91
C THR A 29 3.80 -7.71 9.30
N ARG A 30 3.59 -7.40 8.03
CA ARG A 30 2.52 -8.00 7.25
C ARG A 30 2.90 -8.02 5.77
N VAL A 31 3.13 -9.22 5.23
CA VAL A 31 3.63 -9.40 3.85
C VAL A 31 2.57 -9.91 2.87
N GLY A 32 1.35 -10.07 3.34
CA GLY A 32 0.20 -10.45 2.52
C GLY A 32 -1.05 -9.75 3.00
N TYR A 33 -2.16 -9.89 2.30
CA TYR A 33 -3.43 -9.30 2.70
C TYR A 33 -4.55 -10.33 2.77
N TYR A 34 -5.47 -10.11 3.70
CA TYR A 34 -6.66 -10.92 3.85
C TYR A 34 -7.71 -10.46 2.83
N ASP A 35 -7.68 -11.07 1.64
CA ASP A 35 -8.57 -10.74 0.53
C ASP A 35 -10.02 -11.16 0.80
N PHE A 36 -10.18 -12.31 1.42
CA PHE A 36 -11.48 -12.87 1.72
C PHE A 36 -11.50 -13.62 3.04
N VAL A 37 -12.54 -13.41 3.84
CA VAL A 37 -12.75 -14.07 5.12
C VAL A 37 -14.21 -14.47 5.25
N HIS A 38 -14.50 -15.75 5.40
CA HIS A 38 -15.88 -16.25 5.59
C HIS A 38 -16.48 -15.85 6.94
N GLY A 39 -15.66 -15.89 7.99
CA GLY A 39 -16.07 -15.54 9.35
C GLY A 39 -15.87 -14.05 9.65
N GLY A 40 -15.85 -13.72 10.92
CA GLY A 40 -15.53 -12.38 11.41
C GLY A 40 -14.06 -12.29 11.82
N MET A 41 -13.27 -11.41 11.20
CA MET A 41 -11.89 -11.18 11.57
C MET A 41 -11.72 -9.74 12.08
N THR A 42 -11.02 -9.59 13.19
CA THR A 42 -10.56 -8.31 13.71
C THR A 42 -9.05 -8.38 13.84
N THR A 43 -8.34 -7.62 13.04
CA THR A 43 -6.90 -7.43 13.17
C THR A 43 -6.62 -6.48 14.34
N ARG A 44 -5.42 -6.54 14.93
CA ARG A 44 -5.02 -5.69 16.06
C ARG A 44 -6.01 -5.73 17.24
N PHE A 45 -6.50 -6.93 17.54
CA PHE A 45 -7.31 -7.20 18.73
C PHE A 45 -6.38 -7.32 19.96
N PRO A 46 -6.77 -6.81 21.12
CA PRO A 46 -5.97 -6.98 22.35
C PRO A 46 -5.69 -8.46 22.64
N ASN A 47 -4.43 -8.78 22.90
CA ASN A 47 -4.01 -10.14 23.22
C ASN A 47 -4.77 -10.65 24.47
N PRO A 48 -5.43 -11.82 24.41
CA PRO A 48 -6.21 -12.35 25.50
C PRO A 48 -5.37 -12.79 26.72
N ASP A 49 -4.05 -13.02 26.55
CA ASP A 49 -3.15 -13.43 27.64
C ASP A 49 -1.74 -12.88 27.46
N LEU A 50 -1.50 -11.68 27.98
CA LEU A 50 -0.19 -11.01 27.99
C LEU A 50 0.83 -11.69 28.94
N SER A 51 0.42 -12.66 29.74
CA SER A 51 1.30 -13.37 30.67
C SER A 51 1.97 -14.61 30.03
N SER A 52 1.56 -14.96 28.82
CA SER A 52 2.09 -16.10 28.09
C SER A 52 3.58 -15.93 27.78
N THR A 53 4.32 -17.05 27.85
CA THR A 53 5.72 -17.11 27.42
C THR A 53 5.86 -17.44 25.93
N VAL A 54 4.77 -17.83 25.26
CA VAL A 54 4.71 -18.13 23.84
C VAL A 54 4.42 -16.85 23.04
N ASN A 55 3.34 -16.17 23.37
CA ASN A 55 2.96 -14.92 22.76
C ASN A 55 2.66 -13.87 23.84
N ASN A 56 3.48 -12.84 23.93
CA ASN A 56 3.34 -11.72 24.86
C ASN A 56 3.21 -10.37 24.13
N SER A 57 2.93 -10.39 22.82
CA SER A 57 2.62 -9.19 22.04
C SER A 57 1.36 -8.50 22.59
N ASN A 58 1.23 -7.21 22.35
CA ASN A 58 0.06 -6.47 22.83
C ASN A 58 -1.20 -6.75 21.99
N LEU A 59 -1.01 -7.08 20.73
CA LEU A 59 -2.05 -7.25 19.74
C LEU A 59 -1.93 -8.63 19.08
N CYS A 60 -3.04 -9.09 18.53
CA CYS A 60 -3.14 -10.31 17.73
C CYS A 60 -4.34 -10.21 16.80
N ALA A 61 -4.62 -11.20 15.97
CA ALA A 61 -5.90 -11.34 15.30
C ALA A 61 -6.91 -12.06 16.16
N GLN A 62 -8.17 -11.61 16.13
CA GLN A 62 -9.31 -12.37 16.56
C GLN A 62 -10.07 -12.88 15.34
N TYR A 63 -10.40 -14.14 15.31
CA TYR A 63 -11.19 -14.77 14.28
C TYR A 63 -12.37 -15.52 14.87
N VAL A 64 -13.59 -15.17 14.42
CA VAL A 64 -14.82 -15.84 14.79
C VAL A 64 -15.33 -16.61 13.58
N ARG A 65 -15.42 -17.93 13.67
CA ARG A 65 -15.88 -18.77 12.57
C ARG A 65 -17.33 -18.49 12.18
N ASN A 66 -17.63 -18.66 10.90
CA ASN A 66 -18.99 -18.62 10.39
C ASN A 66 -19.63 -20.02 10.50
N PRO A 67 -20.64 -20.23 11.36
CA PRO A 67 -21.27 -21.51 11.51
C PRO A 67 -22.10 -21.97 10.29
N GLY A 68 -22.31 -21.08 9.32
CA GLY A 68 -22.93 -21.40 8.04
C GLY A 68 -21.99 -22.08 7.04
N GLU A 69 -20.67 -22.04 7.28
CA GLU A 69 -19.65 -22.53 6.36
C GLU A 69 -18.88 -23.71 6.95
N LEU A 70 -18.93 -24.88 6.27
CA LEU A 70 -18.15 -26.05 6.66
C LEU A 70 -16.64 -25.80 6.49
N TRP A 71 -16.27 -25.21 5.35
CA TRP A 71 -14.91 -24.85 4.98
C TRP A 71 -14.73 -23.34 5.10
N ASP A 72 -14.76 -22.89 6.33
CA ASP A 72 -14.60 -21.48 6.69
C ASP A 72 -13.14 -21.08 6.54
N VAL A 73 -12.85 -20.26 5.53
CA VAL A 73 -11.49 -19.91 5.11
C VAL A 73 -11.16 -18.45 5.37
N LEU A 74 -9.88 -18.22 5.66
CA LEU A 74 -9.20 -16.92 5.52
C LEU A 74 -8.26 -17.03 4.31
N VAL A 75 -8.47 -16.19 3.32
CA VAL A 75 -7.65 -16.13 2.11
C VAL A 75 -6.64 -15.01 2.23
N ILE A 76 -5.37 -15.36 2.25
CA ILE A 76 -4.25 -14.41 2.28
C ILE A 76 -3.60 -14.42 0.91
N ILE A 77 -3.55 -13.27 0.26
CA ILE A 77 -2.87 -13.09 -1.02
C ILE A 77 -1.43 -12.61 -0.75
N ALA A 78 -0.49 -13.28 -1.38
CA ALA A 78 0.92 -12.93 -1.30
C ALA A 78 1.20 -11.61 -2.03
N ASN A 79 2.02 -10.76 -1.43
CA ASN A 79 2.59 -9.63 -2.15
C ASN A 79 3.71 -10.17 -3.07
N GLY A 80 3.35 -10.48 -4.31
CA GLY A 80 4.18 -11.22 -5.26
C GLY A 80 3.79 -12.70 -5.37
N SER A 81 4.75 -13.58 -5.33
CA SER A 81 4.54 -15.04 -5.37
C SER A 81 5.40 -15.74 -4.33
N ILE A 82 4.96 -16.89 -3.89
CA ILE A 82 5.78 -17.82 -3.11
C ILE A 82 6.58 -18.64 -4.11
N ASN A 83 7.89 -18.51 -4.04
CA ASN A 83 8.80 -19.26 -4.92
C ASN A 83 9.48 -20.36 -4.14
N ASP A 84 9.64 -21.51 -4.77
CA ASP A 84 10.34 -22.68 -4.25
C ASP A 84 9.87 -23.13 -2.85
N VAL A 85 8.74 -23.85 -2.83
CA VAL A 85 8.24 -24.49 -1.59
C VAL A 85 8.73 -25.94 -1.42
N SER A 86 9.71 -26.39 -2.18
CA SER A 86 10.21 -27.78 -2.16
C SER A 86 10.69 -28.24 -0.77
N ASP A 87 11.34 -27.36 -0.02
CA ASP A 87 11.78 -27.62 1.35
C ASP A 87 10.61 -27.89 2.31
N TYR A 88 9.50 -27.20 2.10
CA TYR A 88 8.27 -27.39 2.89
C TYR A 88 7.54 -28.67 2.50
N VAL A 89 7.49 -29.00 1.21
CA VAL A 89 6.92 -30.25 0.71
C VAL A 89 7.75 -31.47 1.15
N SER A 90 9.08 -31.35 1.17
CA SER A 90 9.94 -32.43 1.65
C SER A 90 9.92 -32.61 3.17
N GLY A 91 9.36 -31.67 3.90
CA GLY A 91 9.35 -31.64 5.37
C GLY A 91 10.69 -31.22 6.00
N SER A 92 11.64 -30.70 5.21
CA SER A 92 12.87 -30.11 5.75
C SER A 92 12.65 -28.76 6.41
N LYS A 93 11.55 -28.07 6.04
CA LYS A 93 11.02 -26.87 6.72
C LYS A 93 9.55 -27.06 7.08
N THR A 94 9.10 -26.38 8.12
CA THR A 94 7.69 -26.32 8.55
C THR A 94 7.19 -24.88 8.49
N MET A 95 5.89 -24.67 8.48
CA MET A 95 5.31 -23.37 8.78
C MET A 95 4.92 -23.34 10.26
N SER A 96 4.69 -22.17 10.83
CA SER A 96 4.23 -22.07 12.20
C SER A 96 3.28 -20.89 12.41
N ILE A 97 2.46 -21.00 13.44
CA ILE A 97 1.50 -19.98 13.85
C ILE A 97 1.31 -20.08 15.37
N ASP A 98 1.26 -18.96 16.05
CA ASP A 98 0.82 -18.91 17.44
C ASP A 98 -0.71 -18.88 17.48
N VAL A 99 -1.30 -19.77 18.27
CA VAL A 99 -2.76 -19.90 18.37
C VAL A 99 -3.20 -19.95 19.83
N PHE A 100 -4.25 -19.20 20.15
CA PHE A 100 -5.04 -19.33 21.38
C PHE A 100 -6.39 -19.89 21.00
N SER A 101 -6.60 -21.18 21.29
CA SER A 101 -7.77 -21.95 20.88
C SER A 101 -8.73 -22.15 22.03
N PRO A 102 -10.05 -22.15 21.82
CA PRO A 102 -11.02 -22.47 22.88
C PRO A 102 -10.97 -23.94 23.31
N ALA A 103 -10.35 -24.82 22.52
CA ALA A 103 -10.25 -26.26 22.82
C ALA A 103 -8.96 -26.85 22.27
N SER A 104 -8.48 -27.92 22.89
CA SER A 104 -7.43 -28.79 22.35
C SER A 104 -7.99 -29.73 21.28
N GLY A 105 -7.11 -30.26 20.42
CA GLY A 105 -7.49 -31.20 19.35
C GLY A 105 -8.09 -30.53 18.11
N ILE A 106 -7.97 -29.21 17.99
CA ILE A 106 -8.46 -28.46 16.86
C ILE A 106 -7.43 -28.51 15.71
N PRO A 107 -7.81 -28.99 14.51
CA PRO A 107 -6.95 -28.95 13.34
C PRO A 107 -6.82 -27.52 12.83
N ILE A 108 -5.58 -27.11 12.58
CA ILE A 108 -5.22 -25.89 11.86
C ILE A 108 -4.61 -26.30 10.53
N GLN A 109 -5.11 -25.72 9.45
CA GLN A 109 -4.66 -26.05 8.09
C GLN A 109 -4.20 -24.81 7.35
N ILE A 110 -3.08 -24.95 6.64
CA ILE A 110 -2.68 -24.03 5.57
C ILE A 110 -2.69 -24.78 4.26
N THR A 111 -3.28 -24.15 3.22
CA THR A 111 -3.15 -24.60 1.83
C THR A 111 -2.47 -23.51 1.04
N LEU A 112 -1.42 -23.87 0.27
CA LEU A 112 -0.80 -22.98 -0.70
C LEU A 112 -1.43 -23.20 -2.08
N GLU A 113 -1.80 -22.11 -2.75
CA GLU A 113 -2.55 -22.16 -4.01
C GLU A 113 -2.01 -21.15 -5.03
N ASP A 114 -2.30 -21.43 -6.30
CA ASP A 114 -2.29 -20.42 -7.36
C ASP A 114 -3.72 -19.87 -7.53
N SER A 115 -3.95 -18.65 -7.07
CA SER A 115 -5.27 -17.98 -7.12
C SER A 115 -5.79 -17.75 -8.54
N SER A 116 -4.93 -17.82 -9.56
CA SER A 116 -5.35 -17.71 -10.97
C SER A 116 -6.01 -18.99 -11.48
N ILE A 117 -5.76 -20.14 -10.82
CA ILE A 117 -6.28 -21.46 -11.18
C ILE A 117 -7.31 -21.93 -10.16
N ALA A 118 -7.00 -21.80 -8.87
CA ALA A 118 -7.86 -22.27 -7.78
C ALA A 118 -9.18 -21.49 -7.74
N GLY A 119 -10.29 -22.20 -7.65
CA GLY A 119 -11.64 -21.62 -7.54
C GLY A 119 -12.54 -22.43 -6.60
N ALA A 120 -13.64 -21.87 -6.16
CA ALA A 120 -14.52 -22.50 -5.18
C ALA A 120 -15.09 -23.87 -5.58
N THR A 121 -15.14 -24.17 -6.88
CA THR A 121 -15.86 -25.36 -7.40
C THR A 121 -14.95 -26.33 -8.20
N ASN A 122 -13.65 -26.06 -8.31
CA ASN A 122 -12.74 -26.83 -9.17
C ASN A 122 -11.69 -27.64 -8.39
N TYR A 123 -11.93 -27.95 -7.12
CA TYR A 123 -10.99 -28.79 -6.36
C TYR A 123 -10.66 -30.09 -7.14
N PRO A 124 -9.37 -30.49 -7.25
CA PRO A 124 -8.20 -29.94 -6.57
C PRO A 124 -7.39 -28.91 -7.36
N ASP A 125 -7.86 -28.47 -8.54
CA ASP A 125 -7.10 -27.63 -9.46
C ASP A 125 -6.55 -26.37 -8.73
N GLY A 126 -5.27 -26.09 -8.92
CA GLY A 126 -4.58 -24.94 -8.35
C GLY A 126 -4.17 -25.07 -6.87
N ARG A 127 -4.55 -26.16 -6.16
CA ARG A 127 -4.17 -26.41 -4.75
C ARG A 127 -2.87 -27.18 -4.70
N HIS A 128 -1.78 -26.48 -4.44
CA HIS A 128 -0.45 -27.05 -4.51
C HIS A 128 -0.17 -28.01 -3.35
N SER A 129 -0.31 -27.54 -2.10
CA SER A 129 0.09 -28.30 -0.91
C SER A 129 -0.74 -27.96 0.30
N ILE A 130 -1.02 -28.94 1.13
CA ILE A 130 -1.70 -28.83 2.41
C ILE A 130 -0.73 -29.10 3.55
N TYR A 131 -0.79 -28.28 4.58
CA TYR A 131 0.00 -28.38 5.81
C TYR A 131 -0.95 -28.41 7.00
N LEU A 132 -0.71 -29.32 7.94
CA LEU A 132 -1.58 -29.54 9.09
C LEU A 132 -0.81 -29.45 10.40
N GLY A 133 -1.46 -28.87 11.39
CA GLY A 133 -1.10 -28.90 12.80
C GLY A 133 -2.35 -29.08 13.65
N VAL A 134 -2.19 -29.41 14.93
CA VAL A 134 -3.33 -29.65 15.84
C VAL A 134 -3.03 -28.99 17.19
N THR A 135 -4.00 -28.26 17.72
CA THR A 135 -3.87 -27.65 19.06
C THR A 135 -3.80 -28.69 20.16
N THR A 136 -2.98 -28.44 21.16
CA THR A 136 -2.82 -29.33 22.32
C THR A 136 -3.34 -28.70 23.61
N LEU A 137 -3.43 -27.37 23.63
CA LEU A 137 -3.90 -26.58 24.77
C LEU A 137 -5.32 -26.05 24.54
N SER A 138 -5.91 -25.50 25.59
CA SER A 138 -7.24 -24.88 25.56
C SER A 138 -7.19 -23.61 26.37
N ASN A 139 -7.56 -22.47 25.74
CA ASN A 139 -7.49 -21.13 26.34
C ASN A 139 -6.09 -20.77 26.87
N GLU A 140 -5.06 -21.17 26.13
CA GLU A 140 -3.67 -20.85 26.36
C GLU A 140 -2.99 -20.68 24.98
N TRP A 141 -1.97 -19.82 24.90
CA TRP A 141 -1.16 -19.67 23.70
C TRP A 141 -0.22 -20.86 23.50
N GLU A 142 -0.18 -21.37 22.29
CA GLU A 142 0.76 -22.39 21.84
C GLU A 142 1.23 -22.10 20.41
N THR A 143 2.49 -22.42 20.12
CA THR A 143 2.98 -22.39 18.74
C THR A 143 2.65 -23.71 18.08
N ILE A 144 1.89 -23.67 17.00
CA ILE A 144 1.54 -24.83 16.18
C ILE A 144 2.48 -24.91 15.01
N GLU A 145 3.24 -26.01 14.92
CA GLU A 145 3.98 -26.35 13.72
C GLU A 145 3.05 -27.03 12.71
N LEU A 146 3.06 -26.53 11.47
CA LEU A 146 2.25 -27.02 10.36
C LEU A 146 3.18 -27.79 9.41
N THR A 147 2.99 -29.11 9.37
CA THR A 147 3.80 -30.02 8.56
C THR A 147 3.07 -30.43 7.30
N PHE A 148 3.82 -30.74 6.22
CA PHE A 148 3.26 -31.19 4.96
C PHE A 148 2.39 -32.45 5.16
N ASP A 149 1.18 -32.39 4.61
CA ASP A 149 0.22 -33.50 4.65
C ASP A 149 0.04 -34.12 3.25
N SER A 150 -0.30 -33.29 2.27
CA SER A 150 -0.65 -33.79 0.94
C SER A 150 -0.48 -32.72 -0.15
N ARG A 151 -0.47 -33.19 -1.40
CA ARG A 151 -0.43 -32.37 -2.60
C ARG A 151 -1.66 -32.67 -3.46
N PRO A 152 -2.75 -31.88 -3.33
CA PRO A 152 -4.01 -32.14 -4.01
C PRO A 152 -3.87 -32.08 -5.52
N ASP A 153 -3.27 -31.03 -6.08
CA ASP A 153 -2.95 -30.94 -7.50
C ASP A 153 -1.47 -31.27 -7.75
N VAL A 154 -1.23 -32.51 -8.18
CA VAL A 154 0.13 -33.02 -8.42
C VAL A 154 0.83 -32.39 -9.63
N ASN A 155 0.10 -31.65 -10.46
CA ASN A 155 0.65 -30.98 -11.65
C ASN A 155 1.16 -29.58 -11.38
N MET A 156 0.88 -29.03 -10.19
CA MET A 156 1.35 -27.68 -9.81
C MET A 156 2.88 -27.63 -9.66
N SER A 157 3.46 -26.52 -10.06
CA SER A 157 4.88 -26.21 -9.79
C SER A 157 5.07 -25.83 -8.33
N ASP A 158 6.27 -26.09 -7.79
CA ASP A 158 6.69 -25.59 -6.47
C ASP A 158 6.92 -24.07 -6.44
N ASP A 159 6.84 -23.41 -7.61
CA ASP A 159 7.06 -21.99 -7.80
C ASP A 159 5.78 -21.26 -8.23
N GLY A 160 5.70 -19.98 -7.91
CA GLY A 160 4.68 -19.08 -8.44
C GLY A 160 3.32 -19.17 -7.72
N LEU A 161 3.28 -19.68 -6.49
CA LEU A 161 2.06 -19.72 -5.69
C LEU A 161 1.71 -18.31 -5.19
N THR A 162 0.44 -17.96 -5.25
CA THR A 162 -0.01 -16.56 -5.04
C THR A 162 -0.91 -16.38 -3.83
N SER A 163 -1.41 -17.48 -3.23
CA SER A 163 -2.29 -17.39 -2.09
C SER A 163 -2.06 -18.46 -1.04
N VAL A 164 -2.40 -18.10 0.18
CA VAL A 164 -2.36 -18.92 1.38
C VAL A 164 -3.78 -18.99 1.95
N ILE A 165 -4.31 -20.19 2.10
CA ILE A 165 -5.63 -20.41 2.67
C ILE A 165 -5.45 -20.96 4.09
N LEU A 166 -5.88 -20.20 5.08
CA LEU A 166 -5.83 -20.60 6.50
C LEU A 166 -7.22 -21.05 6.95
N LEU A 167 -7.28 -22.18 7.62
CA LEU A 167 -8.51 -22.75 8.19
C LEU A 167 -8.29 -23.15 9.64
N PHE A 168 -9.25 -22.79 10.50
CA PHE A 168 -9.37 -23.25 11.86
C PHE A 168 -10.56 -24.23 11.93
N ASN A 169 -10.32 -25.47 12.36
CA ASN A 169 -11.37 -26.48 12.52
C ASN A 169 -12.21 -26.72 11.25
N GLY A 170 -11.55 -26.84 10.09
CA GLY A 170 -12.23 -27.08 8.81
C GLY A 170 -13.15 -28.30 8.84
N ASN A 171 -14.15 -28.34 7.95
CA ASN A 171 -15.19 -29.38 7.85
C ASN A 171 -16.08 -29.46 9.11
N THR A 172 -16.31 -28.34 9.79
CA THR A 172 -17.21 -28.23 10.93
C THR A 172 -18.07 -26.98 10.86
N ASN A 173 -19.28 -27.02 11.47
CA ASN A 173 -20.16 -25.86 11.59
C ASN A 173 -20.11 -25.32 13.01
N THR A 174 -19.07 -24.63 13.40
CA THR A 174 -18.93 -24.06 14.75
C THR A 174 -18.85 -22.51 14.67
N ASN A 175 -19.15 -21.86 15.79
CA ASN A 175 -19.03 -20.41 15.98
C ASN A 175 -17.91 -20.13 16.98
N ASP A 176 -16.82 -20.90 16.90
CA ASP A 176 -15.68 -20.78 17.80
C ASP A 176 -14.90 -19.51 17.51
N THR A 177 -14.32 -18.96 18.57
CA THR A 177 -13.40 -17.81 18.48
C THR A 177 -11.98 -18.29 18.70
N TYR A 178 -11.11 -17.93 17.77
CA TYR A 178 -9.66 -18.15 17.83
C TYR A 178 -8.94 -16.83 17.89
N TYR A 179 -7.77 -16.80 18.57
CA TYR A 179 -6.82 -15.72 18.43
C TYR A 179 -5.56 -16.31 17.83
N PHE A 180 -4.92 -15.59 16.94
CA PHE A 180 -3.70 -16.06 16.30
C PHE A 180 -2.74 -14.91 16.01
N ASP A 181 -1.47 -15.29 15.88
CA ASP A 181 -0.36 -14.33 15.76
C ASP A 181 0.88 -15.03 15.19
N ASN A 182 1.93 -14.27 14.90
CA ASN A 182 3.24 -14.81 14.53
C ASN A 182 3.16 -15.90 13.46
N LEU A 183 2.51 -15.60 12.34
CA LEU A 183 2.37 -16.53 11.22
C LEU A 183 3.65 -16.55 10.39
N TYR A 184 4.32 -17.72 10.32
CA TYR A 184 5.57 -17.93 9.58
C TYR A 184 5.40 -18.94 8.45
N GLY A 185 6.09 -18.68 7.33
CA GLY A 185 6.10 -19.61 6.20
C GLY A 185 7.21 -19.34 5.19
N PRO A 186 7.06 -19.81 3.93
CA PRO A 186 7.97 -19.54 2.84
C PRO A 186 8.04 -18.06 2.50
N GLU A 187 9.17 -17.64 1.95
CA GLU A 187 9.38 -16.27 1.51
C GLU A 187 8.45 -15.91 0.35
N PHE A 188 7.82 -14.74 0.43
CA PHE A 188 7.14 -14.14 -0.70
C PHE A 188 8.15 -13.35 -1.53
N SER A 189 8.16 -13.57 -2.84
CA SER A 189 8.93 -12.70 -3.73
C SER A 189 8.30 -11.32 -3.70
N ASN A 190 9.04 -10.37 -3.15
CA ASN A 190 8.58 -9.01 -3.08
C ASN A 190 8.48 -8.44 -4.51
N GLN A 191 7.30 -7.98 -4.93
CA GLN A 191 7.14 -7.28 -6.21
C GLN A 191 7.93 -5.95 -6.26
N CYS A 192 8.48 -5.56 -5.14
CA CYS A 192 9.30 -4.36 -4.99
C CYS A 192 10.77 -4.58 -5.32
N ASP A 193 11.20 -5.79 -5.66
CA ASP A 193 12.57 -6.07 -6.04
C ASP A 193 12.99 -5.15 -7.20
N GLY A 194 13.90 -4.23 -6.90
CA GLY A 194 14.40 -3.24 -7.85
C GLY A 194 13.67 -1.89 -7.86
N GLN A 195 12.64 -1.68 -7.07
CA GLN A 195 12.10 -0.33 -6.86
C GLN A 195 12.99 0.42 -5.86
N VAL A 196 13.43 1.60 -6.25
CA VAL A 196 14.09 2.52 -5.35
C VAL A 196 13.01 3.20 -4.51
N LEU A 197 12.77 2.67 -3.33
CA LEU A 197 11.92 3.36 -2.36
C LEU A 197 12.60 4.70 -2.03
N ASN A 198 12.06 5.77 -2.57
CA ASN A 198 12.42 7.11 -2.18
C ASN A 198 11.21 7.64 -1.45
N PRO A 199 11.26 7.74 -0.25
CA PRO A 199 11.79 8.77 0.59
C PRO A 199 12.01 8.31 2.03
N ALA A 200 12.24 9.27 2.90
CA ALA A 200 12.66 9.11 4.26
C ALA A 200 11.80 8.15 5.10
N VAL A 201 10.49 8.10 4.91
CA VAL A 201 9.59 7.18 5.64
C VAL A 201 8.40 6.82 4.74
N ASN A 202 8.37 5.61 4.23
CA ASN A 202 7.22 5.08 3.51
C ASN A 202 6.25 4.44 4.51
N LEU A 203 4.99 4.85 4.48
CA LEU A 203 3.97 4.35 5.38
C LEU A 203 3.07 3.31 4.70
N SER A 204 2.67 3.56 3.46
CA SER A 204 1.90 2.62 2.63
C SER A 204 1.91 3.06 1.18
N ASP A 205 2.22 2.16 0.25
CA ASP A 205 2.29 2.45 -1.19
C ASP A 205 1.58 1.41 -2.06
N TRP A 206 0.95 0.41 -1.50
CA TRP A 206 0.31 -0.73 -2.18
C TRP A 206 1.19 -1.52 -3.16
N ASP A 207 2.37 -1.06 -3.47
CA ASP A 207 3.37 -1.80 -4.25
C ASP A 207 4.30 -2.59 -3.33
N CYS A 208 4.94 -1.90 -2.39
CA CYS A 208 5.98 -2.44 -1.53
C CYS A 208 5.62 -2.42 -0.05
N ASN A 209 5.02 -1.33 0.41
CA ASN A 209 4.45 -1.18 1.74
C ASN A 209 2.95 -0.97 1.59
N TRP A 210 2.29 -2.00 1.25
CA TRP A 210 0.85 -2.08 1.18
C TRP A 210 0.20 -1.55 2.45
N ASN A 211 -1.12 -1.38 2.50
CA ASN A 211 -1.80 -1.03 3.74
C ASN A 211 -1.49 -1.99 4.91
N LEU A 212 -0.85 -3.10 4.63
CA LEU A 212 -0.43 -4.15 5.55
C LEU A 212 1.08 -4.38 5.55
N GLY A 213 1.83 -3.44 5.00
CA GLY A 213 3.17 -3.57 4.49
C GLY A 213 4.26 -4.01 5.45
N ILE A 214 5.40 -4.31 4.85
CA ILE A 214 6.64 -4.58 5.56
C ILE A 214 7.15 -3.26 6.13
N CYS A 215 7.16 -3.15 7.44
CA CYS A 215 7.82 -2.04 8.12
C CYS A 215 9.29 -2.35 8.31
N PRO A 216 10.22 -1.51 7.83
CA PRO A 216 11.59 -1.58 8.28
C PRO A 216 11.64 -1.43 9.80
N SER A 217 12.45 -2.25 10.48
CA SER A 217 12.61 -2.19 11.94
C SER A 217 12.89 -0.76 12.40
N GLY A 218 12.12 -0.28 13.37
CA GLY A 218 12.24 1.07 13.93
C GLY A 218 11.64 2.18 13.04
N THR A 219 10.82 1.83 12.05
CA THR A 219 10.15 2.80 11.19
C THR A 219 8.64 2.61 11.29
N PRO A 220 7.84 3.65 11.61
CA PRO A 220 6.39 3.51 11.65
C PRO A 220 5.84 3.19 10.26
N CYS A 221 5.04 2.14 10.21
CA CYS A 221 4.18 1.84 9.07
C CYS A 221 2.75 2.24 9.38
N THR A 222 1.90 2.18 8.37
CA THR A 222 0.47 2.32 8.59
C THR A 222 -0.29 1.17 7.94
N SER A 223 -1.30 0.69 8.64
CA SER A 223 -2.31 -0.21 8.09
C SER A 223 -3.68 0.43 8.26
N PHE A 224 -4.54 0.27 7.26
CA PHE A 224 -5.92 0.71 7.36
C PHE A 224 -6.72 -0.31 8.16
N ASP A 225 -6.68 -0.20 9.49
CA ASP A 225 -7.24 -1.18 10.42
C ASP A 225 -8.77 -1.15 10.48
N TYR A 226 -9.37 -0.05 10.10
CA TYR A 226 -10.81 0.08 9.98
C TYR A 226 -11.18 0.89 8.74
N VAL A 227 -12.03 0.33 7.92
CA VAL A 227 -12.57 0.97 6.71
C VAL A 227 -14.07 0.73 6.69
N SER A 228 -14.86 1.81 6.63
CA SER A 228 -16.33 1.69 6.55
C SER A 228 -16.82 1.15 5.21
N GLY A 229 -16.07 1.41 4.14
CA GLY A 229 -16.29 0.87 2.81
C GLY A 229 -15.45 -0.37 2.52
N TRP A 230 -15.00 -0.50 1.28
CA TRP A 230 -14.13 -1.59 0.84
C TRP A 230 -12.83 -1.02 0.31
N LEU A 231 -11.72 -1.46 0.87
CA LEU A 231 -10.37 -1.07 0.47
C LEU A 231 -9.56 -2.33 0.14
N ASN A 232 -9.18 -2.47 -1.12
CA ASN A 232 -8.39 -3.58 -1.62
C ASN A 232 -7.18 -3.07 -2.41
N GLN A 233 -6.21 -3.93 -2.68
CA GLN A 233 -5.21 -3.62 -3.69
C GLN A 233 -5.86 -3.69 -5.08
N GLY A 234 -5.73 -2.63 -5.84
CA GLY A 234 -6.18 -2.56 -7.23
C GLY A 234 -5.05 -2.17 -8.17
N TYR A 235 -5.27 -2.32 -9.47
CA TYR A 235 -4.34 -1.75 -10.44
C TYR A 235 -4.48 -0.23 -10.46
N ASN A 236 -3.34 0.46 -10.62
CA ASN A 236 -3.33 1.90 -10.81
C ASN A 236 -4.19 2.28 -12.04
N PRO A 237 -5.25 3.08 -11.85
CA PRO A 237 -6.19 3.42 -12.93
C PRO A 237 -5.59 4.37 -13.98
N ASP A 238 -4.49 5.06 -13.65
CA ASP A 238 -3.86 6.07 -14.51
C ASP A 238 -2.36 6.17 -14.23
N ASN A 239 -1.55 5.43 -14.99
CA ASN A 239 -0.11 5.51 -14.92
C ASN A 239 0.35 6.87 -15.46
N SER A 240 0.67 7.79 -14.58
CA SER A 240 1.00 9.18 -14.88
C SER A 240 2.32 9.62 -14.24
N THR A 241 2.75 10.85 -14.51
CA THR A 241 3.93 11.43 -13.87
C THR A 241 3.73 11.72 -12.37
N ILE A 242 2.47 11.80 -11.92
CA ILE A 242 2.13 11.97 -10.49
C ILE A 242 2.17 10.63 -9.78
N ASN A 243 1.64 9.58 -10.42
CA ASN A 243 1.65 8.23 -9.89
C ASN A 243 1.96 7.22 -11.00
N ASN A 244 3.15 6.64 -10.95
CA ASN A 244 3.63 5.62 -11.86
C ASN A 244 3.70 4.23 -11.21
N SER A 245 3.13 4.07 -10.04
CA SER A 245 2.98 2.78 -9.36
C SER A 245 2.21 1.79 -10.22
N LYS A 246 2.43 0.52 -10.03
CA LYS A 246 1.65 -0.54 -10.68
C LYS A 246 0.32 -0.77 -10.00
N TYR A 247 0.33 -0.68 -8.66
CA TYR A 247 -0.82 -0.91 -7.80
C TYR A 247 -1.15 0.35 -7.00
N SER A 248 -2.34 0.36 -6.40
CA SER A 248 -2.83 1.38 -5.50
C SER A 248 -3.95 0.81 -4.64
N GLY A 249 -4.34 1.48 -3.57
CA GLY A 249 -5.49 1.09 -2.77
C GLY A 249 -6.79 1.48 -3.46
N GLU A 250 -7.56 0.52 -3.93
CA GLU A 250 -8.90 0.72 -4.49
C GLU A 250 -9.92 0.81 -3.36
N TYR A 251 -10.48 2.00 -3.15
CA TYR A 251 -11.43 2.30 -2.10
C TYR A 251 -12.82 2.62 -2.66
N THR A 252 -13.79 1.78 -2.35
CA THR A 252 -15.22 2.02 -2.64
C THR A 252 -15.92 2.45 -1.37
N ARG A 253 -16.64 3.57 -1.41
CA ARG A 253 -17.44 4.07 -0.29
C ARG A 253 -18.64 3.18 0.00
N ASN A 254 -19.05 3.14 1.26
CA ASN A 254 -20.23 2.42 1.72
C ASN A 254 -21.41 3.38 1.90
N PRO A 255 -22.46 3.32 1.06
CA PRO A 255 -23.63 4.19 1.20
C PRO A 255 -24.41 3.91 2.50
N ASP A 256 -24.29 2.71 3.08
CA ASP A 256 -24.98 2.36 4.33
C ASP A 256 -24.33 3.02 5.58
N ALA A 257 -23.16 3.62 5.43
CA ALA A 257 -22.50 4.40 6.49
C ALA A 257 -23.12 5.80 6.70
N ASN A 258 -24.23 6.12 6.04
CA ASN A 258 -24.93 7.41 6.13
C ASN A 258 -24.05 8.64 5.84
N GLY A 259 -23.05 8.48 4.99
CA GLY A 259 -22.08 9.53 4.65
C GLY A 259 -20.91 9.68 5.62
N GLU A 260 -20.85 8.87 6.67
CA GLU A 260 -19.75 8.84 7.65
C GLU A 260 -18.72 7.74 7.31
N ASP A 261 -18.50 7.50 6.03
CA ASP A 261 -17.45 6.60 5.57
C ASP A 261 -16.08 7.08 6.02
N VAL A 262 -15.32 6.19 6.62
CA VAL A 262 -14.04 6.50 7.22
C VAL A 262 -13.00 5.45 6.90
N LEU A 263 -11.76 5.92 6.69
CA LEU A 263 -10.57 5.10 6.69
C LEU A 263 -9.75 5.48 7.92
N VAL A 264 -9.50 4.52 8.80
CA VAL A 264 -8.70 4.70 10.02
C VAL A 264 -7.41 3.92 9.87
N SER A 265 -6.29 4.58 10.08
CA SER A 265 -4.98 3.97 9.99
C SER A 265 -4.15 4.30 11.24
N TYR A 266 -3.62 3.27 11.88
CA TYR A 266 -2.70 3.39 13.02
C TYR A 266 -1.26 3.26 12.57
N PHE A 267 -0.35 3.90 13.31
CA PHE A 267 1.08 3.74 13.08
C PHE A 267 1.62 2.64 14.00
N SER A 268 2.23 1.61 13.43
CA SER A 268 2.64 0.41 14.14
C SER A 268 3.67 0.65 15.25
N GLU A 269 4.62 1.58 15.03
CA GLU A 269 5.65 1.94 16.00
C GLU A 269 5.21 3.01 17.01
N GLY A 270 3.89 3.24 17.14
CA GLY A 270 3.34 4.26 18.01
C GLY A 270 3.27 5.64 17.35
N ALA A 271 3.74 6.69 18.02
CA ALA A 271 3.64 8.02 17.48
C ALA A 271 4.61 8.28 16.30
N LEU A 272 4.16 9.06 15.32
CA LEU A 272 5.01 9.52 14.22
C LEU A 272 6.24 10.28 14.73
N ASP A 273 7.43 9.96 14.25
CA ASP A 273 8.62 10.78 14.45
C ASP A 273 8.64 11.94 13.44
N LEU A 274 8.22 13.10 13.91
CA LEU A 274 8.20 14.34 13.16
C LEU A 274 9.42 15.23 13.41
N SER A 275 10.51 14.71 13.98
CA SER A 275 11.72 15.50 14.27
C SER A 275 12.39 16.02 13.00
N VAL A 276 12.41 15.23 11.95
CA VAL A 276 13.00 15.55 10.64
C VAL A 276 11.94 15.61 9.56
N ASN A 277 11.11 14.56 9.43
CA ASN A 277 10.13 14.41 8.37
C ASN A 277 8.75 14.90 8.85
N LYS A 278 8.42 16.14 8.53
CA LYS A 278 7.26 16.87 9.08
C LYS A 278 6.09 17.00 8.12
N TYR A 279 6.27 16.53 6.88
CA TYR A 279 5.23 16.57 5.86
C TYR A 279 4.66 15.19 5.66
N PHE A 280 3.37 15.04 5.94
CA PHE A 280 2.62 13.82 5.64
C PHE A 280 2.04 13.94 4.24
N ASN A 281 2.40 13.01 3.37
CA ASN A 281 2.03 13.04 1.97
C ASN A 281 1.16 11.85 1.62
N PHE A 282 0.27 12.04 0.66
CA PHE A 282 -0.54 10.97 0.07
C PHE A 282 -1.04 11.39 -1.31
N LYS A 283 -1.45 10.41 -2.10
CA LYS A 283 -2.08 10.62 -3.42
C LYS A 283 -3.49 10.09 -3.42
N VAL A 284 -4.38 10.77 -4.15
CA VAL A 284 -5.76 10.33 -4.35
C VAL A 284 -6.15 10.54 -5.81
N TYR A 285 -6.85 9.54 -6.35
CA TYR A 285 -7.48 9.58 -7.67
C TYR A 285 -8.98 9.33 -7.50
N GLY A 286 -9.82 10.08 -8.19
CA GLY A 286 -11.27 9.89 -8.14
C GLY A 286 -12.06 11.14 -8.56
N PRO A 287 -13.36 11.16 -8.32
CA PRO A 287 -14.18 12.33 -8.55
C PRO A 287 -13.82 13.50 -7.65
N PRO A 288 -14.04 14.77 -8.07
CA PRO A 288 -13.69 15.96 -7.30
C PRO A 288 -14.60 16.11 -6.08
N ARG A 289 -14.07 15.78 -4.91
CA ARG A 289 -14.75 15.80 -3.61
C ARG A 289 -13.87 16.36 -2.50
N PRO A 290 -14.47 16.89 -1.44
CA PRO A 290 -13.74 17.28 -0.24
C PRO A 290 -13.00 16.10 0.40
N ILE A 291 -11.81 16.38 0.96
CA ILE A 291 -11.01 15.45 1.74
C ILE A 291 -10.79 16.09 3.12
N TYR A 292 -11.06 15.33 4.17
CA TYR A 292 -10.75 15.69 5.54
C TYR A 292 -9.85 14.62 6.15
N VAL A 293 -8.74 15.04 6.75
CA VAL A 293 -7.83 14.15 7.46
C VAL A 293 -7.62 14.67 8.87
N SER A 294 -7.98 13.85 9.84
CA SER A 294 -7.78 14.10 11.27
C SER A 294 -6.59 13.30 11.78
N PHE A 295 -5.57 13.96 12.28
CA PHE A 295 -4.43 13.34 12.95
C PHE A 295 -4.71 13.30 14.43
N GLN A 296 -4.63 12.14 15.07
CA GLN A 296 -5.13 11.90 16.41
C GLN A 296 -4.11 11.21 17.31
N ASP A 297 -4.30 11.37 18.63
CA ASP A 297 -3.58 10.63 19.67
C ASP A 297 -4.27 9.29 20.02
N ASP A 298 -3.69 8.54 20.97
CA ASP A 298 -4.23 7.26 21.47
C ASP A 298 -5.62 7.36 22.11
N ASN A 299 -6.00 8.56 22.55
CA ASN A 299 -7.30 8.83 23.16
C ASN A 299 -8.35 9.30 22.17
N ASN A 300 -8.05 9.26 20.87
CA ASN A 300 -8.89 9.75 19.78
C ASN A 300 -9.08 11.29 19.78
N ASN A 301 -8.23 12.03 20.48
CA ASN A 301 -8.26 13.48 20.41
C ASN A 301 -7.61 13.95 19.10
N GLU A 302 -8.29 14.84 18.39
CA GLU A 302 -7.74 15.47 17.21
C GLU A 302 -6.61 16.43 17.60
N ILE A 303 -5.41 16.15 17.11
CA ILE A 303 -4.20 16.96 17.29
C ILE A 303 -4.07 17.98 16.16
N TYR A 304 -4.42 17.55 14.94
CA TYR A 304 -4.34 18.38 13.73
C TYR A 304 -5.40 17.96 12.73
N ALA A 305 -6.04 18.94 12.11
CA ALA A 305 -7.03 18.73 11.06
C ALA A 305 -6.52 19.30 9.72
N TYR A 306 -6.61 18.51 8.67
CA TYR A 306 -6.30 18.93 7.32
C TYR A 306 -7.55 18.87 6.45
N ASN A 307 -7.87 19.98 5.79
CA ASN A 307 -9.00 20.11 4.87
C ASN A 307 -8.48 20.44 3.48
N SER A 308 -8.93 19.68 2.50
CA SER A 308 -8.61 19.89 1.08
C SER A 308 -9.73 19.36 0.20
N ALA A 309 -9.51 19.31 -1.09
CA ALA A 309 -10.43 18.70 -2.04
C ALA A 309 -9.69 18.21 -3.28
N LEU A 310 -10.22 17.16 -3.89
CA LEU A 310 -9.89 16.81 -5.26
C LEU A 310 -10.47 17.89 -6.20
N SER A 311 -9.62 18.44 -7.05
CA SER A 311 -9.99 19.52 -7.96
C SER A 311 -10.26 19.04 -9.40
N SER A 312 -9.76 17.84 -9.74
CA SER A 312 -9.86 17.25 -11.08
C SER A 312 -10.57 15.91 -11.00
N ASN A 313 -11.37 15.60 -12.02
CA ASN A 313 -12.10 14.35 -12.09
C ASN A 313 -11.21 13.24 -12.68
N ASN A 314 -11.09 12.14 -11.96
CA ASN A 314 -10.37 10.95 -12.40
C ASN A 314 -8.93 11.26 -12.87
N GLN A 315 -8.19 11.93 -12.01
CA GLN A 315 -6.76 12.21 -12.17
C GLN A 315 -6.08 12.09 -10.82
N TRP A 316 -4.87 11.57 -10.81
CA TRP A 316 -4.05 11.57 -9.59
C TRP A 316 -3.76 12.98 -9.12
N GLN A 317 -3.96 13.22 -7.84
CA GLN A 317 -3.58 14.44 -7.16
C GLN A 317 -2.79 14.09 -5.91
N GLN A 318 -1.72 14.84 -5.67
CA GLN A 318 -0.85 14.66 -4.53
C GLN A 318 -1.15 15.74 -3.48
N PHE A 319 -1.17 15.33 -2.23
CA PHE A 319 -1.39 16.17 -1.07
C PHE A 319 -0.16 16.12 -0.15
N SER A 320 0.14 17.23 0.50
CA SER A 320 1.24 17.35 1.45
C SER A 320 0.77 18.18 2.65
N VAL A 321 0.72 17.57 3.80
CA VAL A 321 0.23 18.16 5.05
C VAL A 321 1.41 18.56 5.91
N ASP A 322 1.54 19.85 6.22
CA ASP A 322 2.57 20.37 7.11
C ASP A 322 2.18 20.14 8.59
N LEU A 323 2.82 19.19 9.23
CA LEU A 323 2.65 18.86 10.66
C LEU A 323 3.69 19.55 11.55
N SER A 324 4.45 20.52 11.04
CA SER A 324 5.52 21.21 11.81
C SER A 324 5.01 21.86 13.10
N SER A 325 3.79 22.39 13.10
CA SER A 325 3.19 23.05 14.26
C SER A 325 2.86 22.09 15.40
N VAL A 326 2.71 20.80 15.11
CA VAL A 326 2.35 19.75 16.06
C VAL A 326 3.44 18.68 16.20
N ALA A 327 4.66 18.94 15.71
CA ALA A 327 5.76 17.98 15.67
C ALA A 327 6.21 17.46 17.06
N SER A 328 5.85 18.14 18.15
CA SER A 328 6.13 17.70 19.53
C SER A 328 4.98 16.91 20.16
N GLN A 329 3.89 16.70 19.44
CA GLN A 329 2.71 15.99 19.91
C GLN A 329 2.75 14.51 19.51
N SER A 330 2.09 13.67 20.30
CA SER A 330 1.97 12.23 19.99
C SER A 330 0.84 12.04 18.99
N ILE A 331 1.18 11.79 17.73
CA ILE A 331 0.22 11.43 16.68
C ILE A 331 0.39 9.93 16.41
N THR A 332 -0.59 9.13 16.78
CA THR A 332 -0.54 7.67 16.70
C THR A 332 -1.42 7.09 15.60
N ARG A 333 -2.30 7.93 15.02
CA ARG A 333 -3.17 7.53 13.90
C ARG A 333 -3.63 8.72 13.07
N PHE A 334 -4.15 8.42 11.91
CA PHE A 334 -4.98 9.35 11.14
C PHE A 334 -6.33 8.73 10.79
N VAL A 335 -7.33 9.61 10.60
CA VAL A 335 -8.67 9.27 10.16
C VAL A 335 -8.98 10.11 8.93
N MET A 336 -9.27 9.44 7.81
CA MET A 336 -9.53 10.11 6.54
C MET A 336 -11.00 9.94 6.14
N PHE A 337 -11.60 11.04 5.73
CA PHE A 337 -12.92 11.08 5.09
C PHE A 337 -12.80 11.68 3.70
N ILE A 338 -13.46 11.06 2.74
CA ILE A 338 -13.63 11.62 1.40
C ILE A 338 -15.12 11.81 1.18
N ASP A 339 -15.54 13.07 0.91
CA ASP A 339 -16.95 13.46 0.72
C ASP A 339 -17.84 13.16 1.94
N GLN A 340 -17.36 13.51 3.15
CA GLN A 340 -18.11 13.30 4.40
C GLN A 340 -19.51 13.94 4.33
N GLY A 341 -20.51 13.25 4.87
CA GLY A 341 -21.89 13.70 4.89
C GLY A 341 -22.68 13.39 3.62
N VAL A 342 -22.06 12.77 2.61
CA VAL A 342 -22.74 12.42 1.34
C VAL A 342 -22.81 10.90 1.20
N VAL A 343 -23.99 10.39 0.87
CA VAL A 343 -24.25 8.96 0.64
C VAL A 343 -24.07 8.64 -0.83
N ASN A 344 -23.03 7.88 -1.18
CA ASN A 344 -22.76 7.44 -2.55
C ASN A 344 -21.89 6.19 -2.60
N TRP A 345 -21.68 5.65 -3.80
CA TRP A 345 -20.80 4.53 -4.12
C TRP A 345 -19.53 4.99 -4.85
N ASP A 346 -19.08 6.21 -4.64
CA ASP A 346 -17.92 6.73 -5.35
C ASP A 346 -16.68 5.83 -5.10
N LEU A 347 -15.92 5.62 -6.17
CA LEU A 347 -14.68 4.86 -6.19
C LEU A 347 -13.49 5.82 -6.18
N TYR A 348 -12.55 5.59 -5.29
CA TYR A 348 -11.28 6.31 -5.19
C TYR A 348 -10.11 5.34 -5.24
N PHE A 349 -8.95 5.85 -5.64
CA PHE A 349 -7.70 5.13 -5.46
C PHE A 349 -6.76 5.98 -4.61
N LEU A 350 -6.06 5.32 -3.69
CA LEU A 350 -5.18 5.91 -2.69
C LEU A 350 -3.77 5.37 -2.88
N ASP A 351 -2.74 6.21 -2.69
CA ASP A 351 -1.37 5.74 -2.86
C ASP A 351 -0.35 6.62 -2.13
N ASP A 352 0.89 6.10 -2.00
CA ASP A 352 2.08 6.81 -1.55
C ASP A 352 1.91 7.59 -0.24
N PHE A 353 1.36 6.96 0.79
CA PHE A 353 1.37 7.52 2.14
C PHE A 353 2.78 7.50 2.69
N ASN A 354 3.36 8.67 2.93
CA ASN A 354 4.74 8.78 3.38
C ASN A 354 5.01 10.05 4.18
N LEU A 355 6.16 10.10 4.86
CA LEU A 355 6.67 11.32 5.49
C LEU A 355 7.90 11.82 4.73
N SER A 356 8.05 13.13 4.63
CA SER A 356 9.20 13.79 4.02
C SER A 356 9.66 15.02 4.82
N SER A 357 10.91 15.42 4.63
CA SER A 357 11.48 16.63 5.25
C SER A 357 11.09 17.92 4.54
N THR A 358 10.61 17.80 3.29
CA THR A 358 10.12 18.92 2.47
C THR A 358 8.75 18.54 1.92
N PRO A 359 7.85 19.51 1.68
CA PRO A 359 6.57 19.20 1.09
C PRO A 359 6.78 18.56 -0.28
N LEU A 360 6.14 17.40 -0.50
CA LEU A 360 5.99 16.85 -1.83
C LEU A 360 4.83 17.61 -2.51
N LEU A 361 5.10 18.84 -2.83
CA LEU A 361 4.21 19.54 -3.74
C LEU A 361 4.19 18.73 -5.03
N ILE A 362 3.01 18.56 -5.65
CA ILE A 362 3.02 18.51 -7.10
C ILE A 362 3.95 19.67 -7.46
N ASN A 363 5.06 19.36 -8.10
CA ASN A 363 5.59 20.32 -9.00
C ASN A 363 4.44 20.55 -9.99
N GLU A 364 3.52 21.49 -9.70
CA GLU A 364 3.26 22.44 -10.75
C GLU A 364 4.67 22.77 -11.18
N ILE A 365 5.10 22.11 -12.23
CA ILE A 365 6.29 22.54 -12.96
C ILE A 365 6.00 24.01 -13.04
N ASN A 366 6.75 24.80 -12.27
CA ASN A 366 6.46 26.22 -12.18
C ASN A 366 6.74 26.68 -13.59
N GLU A 367 5.72 26.51 -14.46
CA GLU A 367 5.78 26.86 -15.88
C GLU A 367 6.22 28.32 -16.00
N SER A 368 6.04 29.07 -14.90
CA SER A 368 6.57 30.41 -14.75
C SER A 368 8.11 30.46 -14.81
N ASN A 369 8.82 29.43 -14.38
CA ASN A 369 10.28 29.34 -14.41
C ASN A 369 10.81 28.62 -15.66
N LEU A 370 10.01 27.71 -16.25
CA LEU A 370 10.37 26.99 -17.47
C LEU A 370 10.07 27.77 -18.73
N ILE A 371 8.94 28.48 -18.76
CA ILE A 371 8.56 29.37 -19.85
C ILE A 371 8.18 30.73 -19.27
N SER A 372 9.01 31.72 -19.55
CA SER A 372 8.70 33.10 -19.24
C SER A 372 8.36 33.87 -20.52
N VAL A 373 7.32 34.70 -20.41
CA VAL A 373 6.80 35.46 -21.55
C VAL A 373 6.70 36.93 -21.17
N PHE A 374 7.33 37.79 -21.92
CA PHE A 374 7.39 39.22 -21.64
C PHE A 374 7.49 40.06 -22.91
N PRO A 375 7.02 41.34 -22.92
CA PRO A 375 6.26 41.98 -21.85
C PRO A 375 4.81 41.40 -21.71
N GLN A 376 4.24 41.54 -20.56
CA GLN A 376 2.83 41.21 -20.27
C GLN A 376 2.14 42.42 -19.65
N PRO A 377 1.12 43.01 -20.29
CA PRO A 377 0.58 42.73 -21.63
C PRO A 377 1.56 43.07 -22.77
N ALA A 378 1.49 42.35 -23.90
CA ALA A 378 2.28 42.63 -25.11
C ALA A 378 1.54 43.56 -26.05
N LYS A 379 2.31 44.36 -26.84
CA LYS A 379 1.77 45.21 -27.90
C LYS A 379 2.20 44.77 -29.31
N ASN A 380 3.48 44.87 -29.61
CA ASN A 380 3.98 44.61 -30.96
C ASN A 380 4.86 43.33 -31.00
N SER A 381 5.55 43.02 -29.90
CA SER A 381 6.42 41.88 -29.84
C SER A 381 6.25 41.14 -28.50
N LEU A 382 6.55 39.88 -28.54
CA LEU A 382 6.50 38.97 -27.40
C LEU A 382 7.78 38.15 -27.36
N ASN A 383 8.49 38.22 -26.26
CA ASN A 383 9.67 37.38 -26.02
C ASN A 383 9.28 36.18 -25.19
N ILE A 384 9.65 35.00 -25.61
CA ILE A 384 9.42 33.75 -24.91
C ILE A 384 10.78 33.20 -24.57
N LYS A 385 11.07 33.11 -23.28
CA LYS A 385 12.30 32.47 -22.80
C LYS A 385 11.92 31.07 -22.31
N VAL A 386 12.63 30.04 -22.79
CA VAL A 386 12.40 28.66 -22.46
C VAL A 386 13.62 28.07 -21.74
N ASN A 387 13.50 27.72 -20.47
CA ASN A 387 14.56 27.17 -19.64
C ASN A 387 14.31 25.67 -19.42
N LEU A 388 14.38 24.86 -20.48
CA LEU A 388 14.20 23.41 -20.40
C LEU A 388 15.59 22.74 -20.40
N ASN A 389 15.93 22.08 -19.30
CA ASN A 389 17.19 21.32 -19.21
C ASN A 389 17.09 20.07 -20.10
N ASN A 390 17.94 19.98 -21.11
CA ASN A 390 18.16 18.83 -22.01
C ASN A 390 16.96 18.33 -22.84
N ASN A 391 15.87 19.08 -22.94
CA ASN A 391 14.73 18.69 -23.74
C ASN A 391 14.73 19.39 -25.09
N GLU A 392 14.59 18.63 -26.17
CA GLU A 392 14.41 19.17 -27.52
C GLU A 392 13.03 19.82 -27.60
N ILE A 393 12.99 21.13 -27.82
CA ILE A 393 11.75 21.83 -28.14
C ILE A 393 11.45 21.56 -29.62
N ASN A 394 10.25 21.01 -29.90
CA ASN A 394 9.87 20.64 -31.27
C ASN A 394 9.05 21.72 -31.95
N THR A 395 8.04 22.26 -31.29
CA THR A 395 7.16 23.30 -31.86
C THR A 395 6.68 24.28 -30.80
N LEU A 396 6.36 25.49 -31.27
CA LEU A 396 5.68 26.52 -30.51
C LEU A 396 4.45 26.97 -31.28
N ASP A 397 3.28 26.83 -30.66
CA ASP A 397 1.99 27.20 -31.24
C ASP A 397 1.33 28.32 -30.44
N ILE A 398 0.66 29.23 -31.13
CA ILE A 398 -0.18 30.26 -30.50
C ILE A 398 -1.64 30.04 -30.89
N TYR A 399 -2.46 29.97 -29.87
CA TYR A 399 -3.90 29.76 -29.95
C TYR A 399 -4.65 31.03 -29.52
N ASN A 400 -5.79 31.32 -30.16
CA ASN A 400 -6.71 32.29 -29.61
C ASN A 400 -7.60 31.63 -28.50
N SER A 401 -8.48 32.45 -27.87
CA SER A 401 -9.39 32.01 -26.82
C SER A 401 -10.45 30.96 -27.28
N GLN A 402 -10.60 30.75 -28.60
CA GLN A 402 -11.47 29.75 -29.20
C GLN A 402 -10.75 28.46 -29.57
N GLY A 403 -9.47 28.33 -29.22
CA GLY A 403 -8.63 27.14 -29.53
C GLY A 403 -8.14 27.07 -30.99
N LYS A 404 -8.30 28.13 -31.79
CA LYS A 404 -7.78 28.19 -33.17
C LYS A 404 -6.29 28.52 -33.15
N ILE A 405 -5.46 27.74 -33.85
CA ILE A 405 -4.05 28.02 -34.06
C ILE A 405 -3.92 29.25 -34.97
N LEU A 406 -3.15 30.22 -34.51
CA LEU A 406 -2.84 31.47 -35.28
C LEU A 406 -1.42 31.46 -35.81
N LEU A 407 -0.52 30.81 -35.11
CA LEU A 407 0.89 30.69 -35.50
C LEU A 407 1.41 29.31 -35.03
N SER A 408 2.20 28.67 -35.87
CA SER A 408 2.91 27.42 -35.52
C SER A 408 4.35 27.52 -36.06
N ASN A 409 5.33 27.45 -35.19
CA ASN A 409 6.74 27.51 -35.55
C ASN A 409 7.45 26.23 -35.10
N VAL A 410 8.16 25.59 -36.01
CA VAL A 410 9.15 24.54 -35.68
C VAL A 410 10.41 25.21 -35.15
N LEU A 411 10.82 24.83 -33.95
CA LEU A 411 11.95 25.41 -33.27
C LEU A 411 13.21 24.56 -33.51
N ASN A 412 14.32 25.19 -33.76
CA ASN A 412 15.61 24.49 -33.83
C ASN A 412 16.09 24.11 -32.43
N LYS A 413 16.88 23.05 -32.34
CA LYS A 413 17.56 22.64 -31.11
C LYS A 413 18.27 23.82 -30.47
N ASN A 414 18.03 24.07 -29.17
CA ASN A 414 18.63 25.11 -28.33
C ASN A 414 18.10 26.56 -28.49
N SER A 415 16.87 26.76 -28.91
CA SER A 415 16.24 28.09 -28.90
C SER A 415 15.79 28.49 -27.50
N GLU A 416 16.69 29.07 -26.68
CA GLU A 416 16.37 29.55 -25.33
C GLU A 416 15.51 30.82 -25.32
N ASN A 417 15.61 31.64 -26.36
CA ASN A 417 14.88 32.90 -26.48
C ASN A 417 14.25 33.02 -27.87
N ILE A 418 12.92 33.19 -27.89
CA ILE A 418 12.11 33.30 -29.11
C ILE A 418 11.43 34.64 -29.09
N ASN A 419 11.67 35.46 -30.14
CA ASN A 419 10.99 36.72 -30.32
C ASN A 419 9.88 36.56 -31.38
N LEU A 420 8.66 36.91 -31.04
CA LEU A 420 7.51 36.82 -31.93
C LEU A 420 6.93 38.23 -32.21
N ASP A 421 6.73 38.53 -33.47
CA ASP A 421 5.94 39.71 -33.89
C ASP A 421 4.47 39.40 -33.73
N VAL A 422 3.82 40.07 -32.77
CA VAL A 422 2.39 39.96 -32.49
C VAL A 422 1.60 41.22 -32.94
N SER A 423 2.25 42.07 -33.74
CA SER A 423 1.71 43.33 -34.21
C SER A 423 0.43 43.19 -35.04
N GLN A 424 0.14 42.01 -35.57
CA GLN A 424 -1.09 41.75 -36.35
C GLN A 424 -2.22 41.08 -35.50
N PHE A 425 -1.93 40.77 -34.24
CA PHE A 425 -2.93 40.11 -33.37
C PHE A 425 -3.86 41.15 -32.77
N LYS A 426 -5.14 40.84 -32.64
CA LYS A 426 -6.13 41.70 -31.99
C LYS A 426 -5.93 41.73 -30.48
N SER A 427 -6.40 42.80 -29.81
CA SER A 427 -6.43 42.79 -28.33
C SER A 427 -7.25 41.60 -27.82
N GLY A 428 -6.69 40.86 -26.87
CA GLY A 428 -7.33 39.65 -26.33
C GLY A 428 -6.38 38.76 -25.56
N ILE A 429 -6.93 37.59 -25.15
CA ILE A 429 -6.20 36.53 -24.47
C ILE A 429 -5.81 35.46 -25.49
N TYR A 430 -4.56 35.03 -25.40
CA TYR A 430 -3.99 34.00 -26.25
C TYR A 430 -3.28 32.97 -25.39
N PHE A 431 -3.07 31.77 -25.92
CA PHE A 431 -2.34 30.69 -25.27
C PHE A 431 -1.16 30.26 -26.13
N ILE A 432 0.02 30.28 -25.54
CA ILE A 432 1.24 29.75 -26.14
C ILE A 432 1.40 28.33 -25.67
N LYS A 433 1.57 27.39 -26.60
CA LYS A 433 1.90 26.00 -26.32
C LYS A 433 3.28 25.69 -26.86
N VAL A 434 4.14 25.18 -25.99
CA VAL A 434 5.48 24.71 -26.35
C VAL A 434 5.49 23.20 -26.24
N HIS A 435 5.71 22.53 -27.37
CA HIS A 435 5.82 21.08 -27.45
C HIS A 435 7.30 20.69 -27.29
N SER A 436 7.57 19.87 -26.33
CA SER A 436 8.85 19.19 -26.12
C SER A 436 8.62 17.69 -26.28
N LYS A 437 9.66 16.92 -26.53
CA LYS A 437 9.61 15.49 -26.91
C LYS A 437 8.54 14.66 -26.20
N ASN A 438 8.30 14.89 -24.90
CA ASN A 438 7.32 14.16 -24.07
C ASN A 438 6.39 15.07 -23.26
N ASN A 439 6.49 16.40 -23.39
CA ASN A 439 5.75 17.36 -22.56
C ASN A 439 5.13 18.47 -23.38
N LEU A 440 3.99 18.95 -22.93
CA LEU A 440 3.27 20.09 -23.47
C LEU A 440 3.18 21.18 -22.39
N TYR A 441 3.75 22.34 -22.67
CA TYR A 441 3.70 23.49 -21.77
C TYR A 441 2.76 24.55 -22.31
N THR A 442 1.91 25.12 -21.47
CA THR A 442 0.94 26.13 -21.89
C THR A 442 1.09 27.41 -21.06
N LYS A 443 1.16 28.57 -21.72
CA LYS A 443 1.24 29.88 -21.06
C LYS A 443 0.17 30.82 -21.60
N LYS A 444 -0.64 31.40 -20.69
CA LYS A 444 -1.60 32.44 -21.03
C LYS A 444 -0.91 33.77 -21.25
N VAL A 445 -1.22 34.48 -22.33
CA VAL A 445 -0.69 35.82 -22.65
C VAL A 445 -1.81 36.77 -22.99
N GLN A 446 -1.60 38.06 -22.67
CA GLN A 446 -2.52 39.14 -23.00
C GLN A 446 -1.85 40.06 -24.01
N ILE A 447 -2.56 40.35 -25.11
CA ILE A 447 -2.16 41.32 -26.13
C ILE A 447 -3.09 42.51 -26.02
N ILE A 448 -2.54 43.71 -26.05
CA ILE A 448 -3.28 44.99 -26.02
C ILE A 448 -2.87 45.86 -27.19
N ARG A 449 -3.80 46.70 -27.69
CA ARG A 449 -3.57 47.70 -28.75
C ARG A 449 -3.69 49.11 -28.19
#